data_59f59c9c9e45b866dea9c79ef31ba082
#
_entry.id   59f59c9c9e45b866dea9c79ef31ba082
#
_cell.length_a   1.000
_cell.length_b   1.000
_cell.length_c   1.000
_cell.angle_alpha   90.00
_cell.angle_beta   90.00
_cell.angle_gamma   90.00
#
_symmetry.space_group_name_H-M   'P 1'
#
loop_
_entity.id
_entity.type
_entity.pdbx_description
1 polymer ?
#
loop_
_entity_poly.entity_id
_entity_poly.type
_entity_poly.pdbx_seq_one_letter_code
_entity_poly.pdbx_strand_id
1 'polypeptide(L)'
;MRARIRDVLYAVYERRLLGSLSGRPLPRHVGVMCDGNRRWARGQGIGDPDDWYLAGAERTKDLVRWCDEAGVDHVTLWLLSTDNLSRPAAELDPLLRVIENLVTELAAAGNPWRLKIVGALDLLPGATAEVLKTAQADTLTRSGGAQVNIAVGYGGRQEITDAVRSLLFEHAARGTSIEDLAEIIDADHIADHLYTRGQPDPDLLIRTSGELRLSGFMLWQSANSEYYFCDAYWPEFRRTDFLRALRSYANRQRRFGT
;
A
#
# COMPACT_ATOMS: atom_id res chain seq x y z
N MET A 1 -35.77 -7.72 0.70
CA MET A 1 -35.90 -7.94 -0.76
C MET A 1 -34.94 -7.08 -1.57
N ARG A 2 -34.87 -5.75 -1.41
CA ARG A 2 -33.96 -4.85 -2.15
C ARG A 2 -32.47 -5.18 -1.95
N ALA A 3 -32.00 -5.56 -0.75
CA ALA A 3 -30.62 -5.95 -0.49
C ALA A 3 -30.21 -7.20 -1.29
N ARG A 4 -31.00 -8.26 -1.27
CA ARG A 4 -30.74 -9.51 -2.01
C ARG A 4 -30.66 -9.32 -3.53
N ILE A 5 -31.52 -8.44 -4.10
CA ILE A 5 -31.49 -8.11 -5.54
C ILE A 5 -30.20 -7.38 -5.88
N ARG A 6 -29.77 -6.44 -5.03
CA ARG A 6 -28.51 -5.72 -5.18
C ARG A 6 -27.32 -6.66 -5.14
N ASP A 7 -27.27 -7.61 -4.22
CA ASP A 7 -26.17 -8.56 -4.07
C ASP A 7 -26.06 -9.49 -5.30
N VAL A 8 -27.20 -9.92 -5.84
CA VAL A 8 -27.23 -10.71 -7.10
C VAL A 8 -26.70 -9.88 -8.29
N LEU A 9 -27.11 -8.62 -8.41
CA LEU A 9 -26.61 -7.74 -9.47
C LEU A 9 -25.10 -7.51 -9.36
N TYR A 10 -24.58 -7.32 -8.15
CA TYR A 10 -23.14 -7.22 -7.94
C TYR A 10 -22.40 -8.51 -8.33
N ALA A 11 -22.90 -9.67 -7.94
CA ALA A 11 -22.30 -10.96 -8.28
C ALA A 11 -22.25 -11.21 -9.80
N VAL A 12 -23.33 -10.85 -10.51
CA VAL A 12 -23.36 -10.94 -12.00
C VAL A 12 -22.36 -9.97 -12.62
N TYR A 13 -22.27 -8.74 -12.07
CA TYR A 13 -21.35 -7.73 -12.57
C TYR A 13 -19.88 -8.12 -12.33
N GLU A 14 -19.57 -8.66 -11.15
CA GLU A 14 -18.24 -9.20 -10.84
C GLU A 14 -17.82 -10.31 -11.81
N ARG A 15 -18.70 -11.27 -12.08
CA ARG A 15 -18.43 -12.33 -13.06
C ARG A 15 -18.10 -11.77 -14.45
N ARG A 16 -18.83 -10.73 -14.89
CA ARG A 16 -18.55 -10.05 -16.16
C ARG A 16 -17.19 -9.33 -16.14
N LEU A 17 -16.86 -8.67 -15.03
CA LEU A 17 -15.55 -8.03 -14.88
C LEU A 17 -14.43 -9.06 -14.92
N LEU A 18 -14.53 -10.15 -14.16
CA LEU A 18 -13.56 -11.25 -14.16
C LEU A 18 -13.40 -11.85 -15.57
N GLY A 19 -14.51 -12.11 -16.27
CA GLY A 19 -14.46 -12.58 -17.66
C GLY A 19 -13.75 -11.60 -18.59
N SER A 20 -13.89 -10.28 -18.36
CA SER A 20 -13.22 -9.25 -19.17
C SER A 20 -11.71 -9.13 -18.90
N LEU A 21 -11.22 -9.70 -17.80
CA LEU A 21 -9.81 -9.71 -17.42
C LEU A 21 -9.08 -10.98 -17.89
N SER A 22 -9.82 -12.03 -18.25
CA SER A 22 -9.24 -13.30 -18.69
C SER A 22 -8.33 -13.13 -19.91
N GLY A 23 -7.09 -13.62 -19.78
CA GLY A 23 -6.07 -13.55 -20.83
C GLY A 23 -5.48 -12.15 -21.08
N ARG A 24 -5.77 -11.17 -20.20
CA ARG A 24 -5.20 -9.82 -20.30
C ARG A 24 -4.02 -9.65 -19.36
N PRO A 25 -3.07 -8.74 -19.66
CA PRO A 25 -2.02 -8.40 -18.73
C PRO A 25 -2.61 -7.72 -17.50
N LEU A 26 -2.28 -8.22 -16.31
CA LEU A 26 -2.64 -7.65 -15.03
C LEU A 26 -1.39 -7.04 -14.36
N PRO A 27 -1.57 -6.07 -13.45
CA PRO A 27 -0.46 -5.50 -12.71
C PRO A 27 0.15 -6.56 -11.79
N ARG A 28 1.48 -6.62 -11.73
CA ARG A 28 2.21 -7.48 -10.80
C ARG A 28 2.40 -6.81 -9.44
N HIS A 29 2.44 -5.49 -9.40
CA HIS A 29 2.53 -4.71 -8.19
C HIS A 29 1.44 -3.62 -8.16
N VAL A 30 0.62 -3.65 -7.12
CA VAL A 30 -0.46 -2.68 -6.90
C VAL A 30 -0.20 -1.90 -5.62
N GLY A 31 -0.09 -0.58 -5.73
CA GLY A 31 -0.05 0.32 -4.58
C GLY A 31 -1.43 0.92 -4.28
N VAL A 32 -1.83 0.97 -3.01
CA VAL A 32 -3.16 1.49 -2.62
C VAL A 32 -3.05 2.51 -1.51
N MET A 33 -3.59 3.69 -1.76
CA MET A 33 -3.82 4.72 -0.75
C MET A 33 -5.20 4.52 -0.13
N CYS A 34 -5.23 4.03 1.12
CA CYS A 34 -6.43 3.67 1.88
C CYS A 34 -7.09 4.93 2.49
N ASP A 35 -7.50 5.87 1.62
CA ASP A 35 -7.97 7.21 2.02
C ASP A 35 -9.50 7.27 2.19
N GLY A 36 -9.95 8.14 3.10
CA GLY A 36 -11.36 8.49 3.26
C GLY A 36 -12.05 7.94 4.51
N ASN A 37 -11.36 7.23 5.40
CA ASN A 37 -11.97 6.65 6.62
C ASN A 37 -12.74 7.69 7.45
N ARG A 38 -12.14 8.84 7.79
CA ARG A 38 -12.79 9.90 8.57
C ARG A 38 -13.99 10.54 7.85
N ARG A 39 -13.86 10.75 6.53
CA ARG A 39 -14.96 11.34 5.73
C ARG A 39 -16.14 10.39 5.65
N TRP A 40 -15.86 9.10 5.48
CA TRP A 40 -16.87 8.06 5.54
C TRP A 40 -17.59 8.02 6.89
N ALA A 41 -16.85 7.98 7.99
CA ALA A 41 -17.39 7.95 9.35
C ALA A 41 -18.33 9.13 9.62
N ARG A 42 -17.92 10.34 9.23
CA ARG A 42 -18.80 11.54 9.35
C ARG A 42 -20.09 11.38 8.56
N GLY A 43 -20.01 10.82 7.35
CA GLY A 43 -21.22 10.56 6.53
C GLY A 43 -22.15 9.49 7.11
N GLN A 44 -21.62 8.57 7.94
CA GLN A 44 -22.38 7.52 8.62
C GLN A 44 -22.79 7.89 10.06
N GLY A 45 -22.37 9.07 10.56
CA GLY A 45 -22.64 9.46 11.94
C GLY A 45 -21.83 8.67 12.99
N ILE A 46 -20.72 8.03 12.60
CA ILE A 46 -19.84 7.26 13.49
C ILE A 46 -18.89 8.23 14.18
N GLY A 47 -18.93 8.32 15.49
CA GLY A 47 -18.12 9.23 16.29
C GLY A 47 -16.80 8.63 16.80
N ASP A 48 -16.76 7.30 16.99
CA ASP A 48 -15.61 6.62 17.59
C ASP A 48 -14.51 6.32 16.55
N PRO A 49 -13.26 6.78 16.78
CA PRO A 49 -12.13 6.46 15.91
C PRO A 49 -11.84 4.96 15.75
N ASP A 50 -12.00 4.17 16.79
CA ASP A 50 -11.79 2.73 16.72
C ASP A 50 -12.72 2.09 15.67
N ASP A 51 -14.00 2.47 15.63
CA ASP A 51 -14.98 1.88 14.71
C ASP A 51 -14.65 2.16 13.24
N TRP A 52 -14.26 3.40 12.89
CA TRP A 52 -14.00 3.69 11.47
C TRP A 52 -12.65 3.17 10.99
N TYR A 53 -11.64 3.09 11.87
CA TYR A 53 -10.38 2.48 11.51
C TYR A 53 -10.50 0.97 11.40
N LEU A 54 -11.29 0.32 12.26
CA LEU A 54 -11.59 -1.10 12.16
C LEU A 54 -12.29 -1.42 10.83
N ALA A 55 -13.28 -0.63 10.41
CA ALA A 55 -13.93 -0.81 9.11
C ALA A 55 -12.92 -0.70 7.94
N GLY A 56 -11.95 0.21 8.03
CA GLY A 56 -10.86 0.34 7.07
C GLY A 56 -9.91 -0.86 7.08
N ALA A 57 -9.60 -1.40 8.27
CA ALA A 57 -8.74 -2.57 8.42
C ALA A 57 -9.38 -3.83 7.81
N GLU A 58 -10.69 -4.05 8.05
CA GLU A 58 -11.43 -5.15 7.40
C GLU A 58 -11.36 -5.05 5.87
N ARG A 59 -11.50 -3.84 5.33
CA ARG A 59 -11.37 -3.61 3.89
C ARG A 59 -9.96 -3.89 3.39
N THR A 60 -8.95 -3.61 4.21
CA THR A 60 -7.55 -3.91 3.87
C THR A 60 -7.32 -5.41 3.75
N LYS A 61 -7.85 -6.20 4.68
CA LYS A 61 -7.79 -7.68 4.61
C LYS A 61 -8.49 -8.23 3.36
N ASP A 62 -9.66 -7.66 3.03
CA ASP A 62 -10.38 -8.03 1.81
C ASP A 62 -9.54 -7.73 0.56
N LEU A 63 -8.93 -6.54 0.47
CA LEU A 63 -8.11 -6.17 -0.68
C LEU A 63 -6.91 -7.11 -0.85
N VAL A 64 -6.20 -7.45 0.24
CA VAL A 64 -5.06 -8.39 0.16
C VAL A 64 -5.51 -9.73 -0.42
N ARG A 65 -6.66 -10.25 0.01
CA ARG A 65 -7.24 -11.48 -0.57
C ARG A 65 -7.58 -11.32 -2.06
N TRP A 66 -8.19 -10.21 -2.46
CA TRP A 66 -8.53 -9.97 -3.87
C TRP A 66 -7.28 -9.83 -4.75
N CYS A 67 -6.21 -9.23 -4.24
CA CYS A 67 -4.94 -9.15 -4.94
C CYS A 67 -4.33 -10.54 -5.13
N ASP A 68 -4.30 -11.35 -4.09
CA ASP A 68 -3.80 -12.74 -4.13
C ASP A 68 -4.61 -13.59 -5.11
N GLU A 69 -5.95 -13.53 -5.05
CA GLU A 69 -6.86 -14.19 -6.00
C GLU A 69 -6.67 -13.74 -7.46
N ALA A 70 -6.26 -12.49 -7.67
CA ALA A 70 -5.99 -11.93 -9.00
C ALA A 70 -4.58 -12.24 -9.53
N GLY A 71 -3.73 -12.89 -8.72
CA GLY A 71 -2.35 -13.20 -9.09
C GLY A 71 -1.42 -11.98 -9.06
N VAL A 72 -1.72 -10.99 -8.20
CA VAL A 72 -0.84 -9.84 -7.95
C VAL A 72 0.30 -10.27 -7.04
N ASP A 73 1.54 -10.11 -7.49
CA ASP A 73 2.74 -10.57 -6.77
C ASP A 73 3.06 -9.67 -5.56
N HIS A 74 2.84 -8.35 -5.69
CA HIS A 74 3.18 -7.33 -4.69
C HIS A 74 2.01 -6.40 -4.44
N VAL A 75 1.74 -6.11 -3.16
CA VAL A 75 0.72 -5.13 -2.74
C VAL A 75 1.34 -4.15 -1.76
N THR A 76 1.31 -2.85 -2.05
CA THR A 76 1.76 -1.83 -1.11
C THR A 76 0.57 -1.02 -0.58
N LEU A 77 0.36 -1.08 0.73
CA LEU A 77 -0.78 -0.47 1.44
C LEU A 77 -0.32 0.74 2.24
N TRP A 78 -0.77 1.94 1.90
CA TRP A 78 -0.46 3.14 2.67
C TRP A 78 -1.47 3.34 3.79
N LEU A 79 -1.10 2.94 4.99
CA LEU A 79 -1.97 2.99 6.18
C LEU A 79 -1.76 4.24 7.02
N LEU A 80 -0.51 4.74 7.14
CA LEU A 80 -0.17 5.91 7.95
C LEU A 80 0.97 6.69 7.30
N SER A 81 0.69 7.96 6.96
CA SER A 81 1.74 8.88 6.46
C SER A 81 2.55 9.50 7.62
N THR A 82 3.75 9.99 7.32
CA THR A 82 4.55 10.80 8.25
C THR A 82 3.76 12.02 8.73
N ASP A 83 3.04 12.70 7.83
CA ASP A 83 2.23 13.88 8.18
C ASP A 83 1.12 13.55 9.20
N ASN A 84 0.58 12.34 9.14
CA ASN A 84 -0.49 11.90 10.03
C ASN A 84 0.00 11.56 11.45
N LEU A 85 1.30 11.44 11.68
CA LEU A 85 1.88 11.27 13.02
C LEU A 85 1.68 12.51 13.90
N SER A 86 1.44 13.67 13.31
CA SER A 86 1.11 14.91 14.03
C SER A 86 -0.35 15.01 14.49
N ARG A 87 -1.17 14.00 14.28
CA ARG A 87 -2.58 13.98 14.74
C ARG A 87 -2.65 13.98 16.25
N PRO A 88 -3.75 14.53 16.84
CA PRO A 88 -3.98 14.40 18.28
C PRO A 88 -3.96 12.92 18.73
N ALA A 89 -3.42 12.64 19.91
CA ALA A 89 -3.33 11.28 20.46
C ALA A 89 -4.69 10.54 20.46
N ALA A 90 -5.77 11.25 20.77
CA ALA A 90 -7.13 10.67 20.71
C ALA A 90 -7.55 10.10 19.34
N GLU A 91 -6.86 10.47 18.27
CA GLU A 91 -7.07 9.94 16.92
C GLU A 91 -5.93 9.00 16.49
N LEU A 92 -4.69 9.32 16.87
CA LEU A 92 -3.51 8.53 16.47
C LEU A 92 -3.44 7.20 17.20
N ASP A 93 -3.68 7.17 18.51
CA ASP A 93 -3.58 5.94 19.29
C ASP A 93 -4.57 4.86 18.85
N PRO A 94 -5.86 5.15 18.59
CA PRO A 94 -6.76 4.18 17.98
C PRO A 94 -6.25 3.66 16.64
N LEU A 95 -5.74 4.54 15.77
CA LEU A 95 -5.21 4.12 14.47
C LEU A 95 -4.02 3.17 14.61
N LEU A 96 -3.08 3.46 15.51
CA LEU A 96 -1.92 2.59 15.75
C LEU A 96 -2.35 1.22 16.27
N ARG A 97 -3.27 1.15 17.23
CA ARG A 97 -3.83 -0.14 17.72
C ARG A 97 -4.48 -0.94 16.61
N VAL A 98 -5.26 -0.28 15.74
CA VAL A 98 -5.90 -0.97 14.61
C VAL A 98 -4.87 -1.47 13.60
N ILE A 99 -3.81 -0.72 13.32
CA ILE A 99 -2.70 -1.15 12.45
C ILE A 99 -1.96 -2.34 13.06
N GLU A 100 -1.65 -2.31 14.35
CA GLU A 100 -1.01 -3.42 15.08
C GLU A 100 -1.82 -4.71 14.98
N ASN A 101 -3.14 -4.64 15.24
CA ASN A 101 -4.04 -5.77 15.13
C ASN A 101 -4.13 -6.29 13.69
N LEU A 102 -4.30 -5.40 12.70
CA LEU A 102 -4.35 -5.75 11.28
C LEU A 102 -3.10 -6.51 10.85
N VAL A 103 -1.91 -5.99 11.20
CA VAL A 103 -0.64 -6.61 10.81
C VAL A 103 -0.44 -7.97 11.49
N THR A 104 -0.83 -8.09 12.76
CA THR A 104 -0.83 -9.36 13.49
C THR A 104 -1.77 -10.39 12.85
N GLU A 105 -2.98 -9.97 12.44
CA GLU A 105 -3.92 -10.86 11.75
C GLU A 105 -3.40 -11.27 10.36
N LEU A 106 -2.80 -10.36 9.60
CA LEU A 106 -2.18 -10.70 8.31
C LEU A 106 -0.99 -11.65 8.49
N ALA A 107 -0.25 -11.53 9.59
CA ALA A 107 0.86 -12.43 9.95
C ALA A 107 0.40 -13.79 10.51
N ALA A 108 -0.88 -14.01 10.77
CA ALA A 108 -1.37 -15.28 11.34
C ALA A 108 -0.95 -16.50 10.50
N ALA A 109 -0.68 -17.63 11.17
CA ALA A 109 -0.06 -18.82 10.57
C ALA A 109 -0.85 -19.44 9.39
N GLY A 110 -2.16 -19.19 9.30
CA GLY A 110 -3.01 -19.67 8.20
C GLY A 110 -2.92 -18.86 6.91
N ASN A 111 -2.26 -17.70 6.92
CA ASN A 111 -2.14 -16.83 5.75
C ASN A 111 -0.85 -17.11 4.96
N PRO A 112 -0.90 -17.09 3.62
CA PRO A 112 0.27 -17.37 2.79
C PRO A 112 1.20 -16.17 2.59
N TRP A 113 0.74 -14.97 2.94
CA TRP A 113 1.39 -13.70 2.60
C TRP A 113 2.68 -13.46 3.37
N ARG A 114 3.65 -12.84 2.70
CA ARG A 114 4.87 -12.35 3.31
C ARG A 114 4.76 -10.85 3.53
N LEU A 115 4.94 -10.40 4.76
CA LEU A 115 4.85 -8.99 5.12
C LEU A 115 6.23 -8.31 5.02
N LYS A 116 6.25 -7.06 4.54
CA LYS A 116 7.38 -6.15 4.63
C LYS A 116 6.88 -4.81 5.15
N ILE A 117 7.51 -4.33 6.20
CA ILE A 117 7.20 -2.99 6.72
C ILE A 117 8.05 -1.98 5.98
N VAL A 118 7.40 -0.92 5.47
CA VAL A 118 8.04 0.19 4.76
C VAL A 118 7.67 1.51 5.43
N GLY A 119 8.67 2.33 5.71
CA GLY A 119 8.51 3.63 6.38
C GLY A 119 9.53 3.86 7.47
N ALA A 120 9.50 5.03 8.08
CA ALA A 120 10.40 5.47 9.14
C ALA A 120 9.89 4.94 10.50
N LEU A 121 10.27 3.71 10.85
CA LEU A 121 9.81 3.05 12.10
C LEU A 121 10.30 3.74 13.37
N ASP A 122 11.38 4.49 13.30
CA ASP A 122 11.94 5.31 14.36
C ASP A 122 11.05 6.50 14.75
N LEU A 123 10.12 6.89 13.88
CA LEU A 123 9.09 7.91 14.16
C LEU A 123 7.86 7.35 14.90
N LEU A 124 7.75 6.03 15.04
CA LEU A 124 6.62 5.36 15.70
C LEU A 124 6.91 5.12 17.20
N PRO A 125 5.86 4.96 18.04
CA PRO A 125 6.05 4.44 19.39
C PRO A 125 6.79 3.10 19.36
N GLY A 126 7.74 2.89 20.29
CA GLY A 126 8.59 1.69 20.30
C GLY A 126 7.79 0.38 20.35
N ALA A 127 6.68 0.34 21.09
CA ALA A 127 5.80 -0.84 21.14
C ALA A 127 5.19 -1.17 19.77
N THR A 128 4.69 -0.16 19.07
CA THR A 128 4.14 -0.32 17.70
C THR A 128 5.23 -0.83 16.76
N ALA A 129 6.42 -0.22 16.78
CA ALA A 129 7.52 -0.64 15.91
C ALA A 129 7.92 -2.11 16.15
N GLU A 130 7.93 -2.58 17.40
CA GLU A 130 8.23 -3.99 17.73
C GLU A 130 7.16 -4.94 17.25
N VAL A 131 5.86 -4.63 17.35
CA VAL A 131 4.77 -5.44 16.79
C VAL A 131 4.95 -5.59 15.27
N LEU A 132 5.21 -4.49 14.57
CA LEU A 132 5.40 -4.50 13.12
C LEU A 132 6.63 -5.34 12.70
N LYS A 133 7.76 -5.21 13.39
CA LYS A 133 8.97 -6.00 13.12
C LYS A 133 8.75 -7.49 13.38
N THR A 134 8.06 -7.84 14.47
CA THR A 134 7.72 -9.22 14.81
C THR A 134 6.86 -9.85 13.71
N ALA A 135 5.80 -9.20 13.30
CA ALA A 135 4.92 -9.68 12.23
C ALA A 135 5.66 -9.87 10.89
N GLN A 136 6.59 -8.96 10.56
CA GLN A 136 7.45 -9.13 9.39
C GLN A 136 8.35 -10.38 9.54
N ALA A 137 8.99 -10.56 10.69
CA ALA A 137 9.88 -11.69 10.96
C ALA A 137 9.13 -13.03 10.88
N ASP A 138 7.94 -13.12 11.45
CA ASP A 138 7.08 -14.32 11.47
C ASP A 138 6.66 -14.76 10.06
N THR A 139 6.69 -13.87 9.10
CA THR A 139 6.26 -14.16 7.73
C THR A 139 7.42 -14.26 6.73
N LEU A 140 8.66 -14.03 7.16
CA LEU A 140 9.84 -13.90 6.29
C LEU A 140 10.09 -15.12 5.39
N THR A 141 9.83 -16.32 5.91
CA THR A 141 10.09 -17.60 5.20
C THR A 141 8.92 -18.07 4.35
N ARG A 142 7.80 -17.32 4.31
CA ARG A 142 6.64 -17.70 3.50
C ARG A 142 6.91 -17.46 2.02
N SER A 143 6.45 -18.36 1.17
CA SER A 143 6.69 -18.32 -0.29
C SER A 143 5.44 -18.54 -1.14
N GLY A 144 4.27 -18.71 -0.52
CA GLY A 144 3.07 -19.17 -1.23
C GLY A 144 2.09 -18.10 -1.68
N GLY A 145 2.21 -16.86 -1.20
CA GLY A 145 1.28 -15.77 -1.50
C GLY A 145 1.97 -14.47 -1.86
N ALA A 146 1.18 -13.42 -2.04
CA ALA A 146 1.67 -12.09 -2.37
C ALA A 146 2.61 -11.54 -1.29
N GLN A 147 3.58 -10.74 -1.71
CA GLN A 147 4.35 -9.85 -0.84
C GLN A 147 3.48 -8.63 -0.49
N VAL A 148 3.18 -8.44 0.79
CA VAL A 148 2.36 -7.31 1.26
C VAL A 148 3.26 -6.30 1.97
N ASN A 149 3.44 -5.15 1.36
CA ASN A 149 4.16 -4.02 1.94
C ASN A 149 3.18 -3.17 2.75
N ILE A 150 3.47 -2.99 4.02
CA ILE A 150 2.68 -2.19 4.96
C ILE A 150 3.41 -0.86 5.17
N ALA A 151 2.91 0.21 4.55
CA ALA A 151 3.50 1.53 4.64
C ALA A 151 2.93 2.29 5.86
N VAL A 152 3.75 2.41 6.92
CA VAL A 152 3.42 3.05 8.20
C VAL A 152 4.52 4.02 8.58
N GLY A 153 4.16 5.25 8.96
CA GLY A 153 5.14 6.33 9.10
C GLY A 153 5.85 6.60 7.77
N TYR A 154 5.12 6.46 6.68
CA TYR A 154 5.68 6.52 5.32
C TYR A 154 5.42 7.90 4.67
N GLY A 155 6.45 8.39 3.98
CA GLY A 155 6.35 9.56 3.11
C GLY A 155 7.46 9.51 2.06
N GLY A 156 7.13 9.64 0.78
CA GLY A 156 8.11 9.47 -0.31
C GLY A 156 9.26 10.48 -0.27
N ARG A 157 9.04 11.70 0.21
CA ARG A 157 10.13 12.66 0.42
C ARG A 157 11.08 12.20 1.53
N GLN A 158 10.53 11.65 2.63
CA GLN A 158 11.32 11.09 3.72
C GLN A 158 12.10 9.87 3.22
N GLU A 159 11.45 8.97 2.51
CA GLU A 159 12.09 7.78 1.93
C GLU A 159 13.28 8.14 1.04
N ILE A 160 13.12 9.11 0.12
CA ILE A 160 14.21 9.57 -0.75
C ILE A 160 15.35 10.17 0.08
N THR A 161 15.02 10.98 1.10
CA THR A 161 16.03 11.57 1.98
C THR A 161 16.81 10.49 2.74
N ASP A 162 16.11 9.47 3.25
CA ASP A 162 16.74 8.36 3.97
C ASP A 162 17.56 7.46 3.04
N ALA A 163 17.10 7.26 1.80
CA ALA A 163 17.85 6.54 0.77
C ALA A 163 19.17 7.23 0.46
N VAL A 164 19.14 8.55 0.20
CA VAL A 164 20.36 9.34 -0.04
C VAL A 164 21.29 9.31 1.17
N ARG A 165 20.78 9.46 2.38
CA ARG A 165 21.56 9.37 3.61
C ARG A 165 22.23 8.00 3.76
N SER A 166 21.49 6.92 3.52
CA SER A 166 21.99 5.55 3.57
C SER A 166 23.10 5.31 2.54
N LEU A 167 22.91 5.78 1.31
CA LEU A 167 23.91 5.74 0.24
C LEU A 167 25.23 6.44 0.65
N LEU A 168 25.11 7.66 1.18
CA LEU A 168 26.27 8.44 1.63
C LEU A 168 27.03 7.72 2.74
N PHE A 169 26.33 7.15 3.74
CA PHE A 169 26.99 6.39 4.80
C PHE A 169 27.68 5.13 4.30
N GLU A 170 27.06 4.41 3.37
CA GLU A 170 27.67 3.21 2.77
C GLU A 170 28.97 3.53 2.05
N HIS A 171 28.97 4.57 1.20
CA HIS A 171 30.16 4.99 0.47
C HIS A 171 31.24 5.58 1.38
N ALA A 172 30.85 6.35 2.40
CA ALA A 172 31.80 6.84 3.41
C ALA A 172 32.49 5.69 4.17
N ALA A 173 31.76 4.62 4.51
CA ALA A 173 32.32 3.43 5.15
C ALA A 173 33.31 2.66 4.24
N ARG A 174 33.16 2.78 2.92
CA ARG A 174 34.07 2.23 1.91
C ARG A 174 35.26 3.14 1.61
N GLY A 175 35.30 4.36 2.15
CA GLY A 175 36.36 5.35 1.91
C GLY A 175 36.23 6.08 0.57
N THR A 176 35.05 6.03 -0.07
CA THR A 176 34.78 6.80 -1.31
C THR A 176 34.67 8.27 -0.97
N SER A 177 35.38 9.14 -1.71
CA SER A 177 35.26 10.58 -1.54
C SER A 177 33.92 11.10 -2.07
N ILE A 178 33.53 12.29 -1.66
CA ILE A 178 32.29 12.94 -2.16
C ILE A 178 32.41 13.23 -3.66
N GLU A 179 33.61 13.60 -4.11
CA GLU A 179 33.93 13.90 -5.50
C GLU A 179 33.76 12.64 -6.35
N ASP A 180 34.37 11.52 -5.93
CA ASP A 180 34.25 10.24 -6.62
C ASP A 180 32.81 9.75 -6.65
N LEU A 181 32.07 9.91 -5.52
CA LEU A 181 30.65 9.54 -5.47
C LEU A 181 29.80 10.37 -6.42
N ALA A 182 30.07 11.66 -6.56
CA ALA A 182 29.33 12.54 -7.46
C ALA A 182 29.48 12.16 -8.93
N GLU A 183 30.62 11.51 -9.31
CA GLU A 183 30.86 11.04 -10.67
C GLU A 183 30.13 9.72 -11.00
N ILE A 184 29.86 8.88 -9.99
CA ILE A 184 29.32 7.53 -10.21
C ILE A 184 27.84 7.38 -9.83
N ILE A 185 27.27 8.35 -9.06
CA ILE A 185 25.89 8.25 -8.59
C ILE A 185 24.88 8.31 -9.76
N ASP A 186 23.95 7.38 -9.76
CA ASP A 186 22.84 7.33 -10.70
C ASP A 186 21.50 6.98 -10.00
N ALA A 187 20.45 6.79 -10.77
CA ALA A 187 19.12 6.48 -10.26
C ALA A 187 19.06 5.11 -9.57
N ASP A 188 19.81 4.13 -10.06
CA ASP A 188 19.82 2.77 -9.53
C ASP A 188 20.47 2.74 -8.14
N HIS A 189 21.56 3.50 -7.94
CA HIS A 189 22.17 3.67 -6.61
C HIS A 189 21.18 4.20 -5.57
N ILE A 190 20.30 5.14 -5.94
CA ILE A 190 19.25 5.62 -5.02
C ILE A 190 18.18 4.56 -4.81
N ALA A 191 17.76 3.88 -5.89
CA ALA A 191 16.74 2.83 -5.83
C ALA A 191 17.14 1.67 -4.89
N ASP A 192 18.41 1.30 -4.86
CA ASP A 192 18.96 0.26 -3.99
C ASP A 192 18.93 0.61 -2.50
N HIS A 193 18.69 1.88 -2.17
CA HIS A 193 18.56 2.36 -0.79
C HIS A 193 17.12 2.71 -0.38
N LEU A 194 16.15 2.62 -1.29
CA LEU A 194 14.73 2.84 -0.96
C LEU A 194 14.19 1.75 -0.04
N TYR A 195 13.12 2.04 0.69
CA TYR A 195 12.45 1.08 1.58
C TYR A 195 11.94 -0.16 0.81
N THR A 196 11.62 0.02 -0.48
CA THR A 196 11.13 -1.02 -1.38
C THR A 196 12.23 -1.71 -2.18
N ARG A 197 13.51 -1.47 -1.86
CA ARG A 197 14.64 -2.06 -2.58
C ARG A 197 14.47 -3.56 -2.84
N GLY A 198 14.87 -3.99 -4.05
CA GLY A 198 14.78 -5.38 -4.47
C GLY A 198 13.38 -5.84 -4.87
N GLN A 199 12.40 -4.94 -4.90
CA GLN A 199 11.05 -5.19 -5.39
C GLN A 199 10.80 -4.44 -6.72
N PRO A 200 9.89 -4.94 -7.57
CA PRO A 200 9.48 -4.21 -8.76
C PRO A 200 8.73 -2.92 -8.37
N ASP A 201 8.84 -1.92 -9.21
CA ASP A 201 8.01 -0.72 -9.11
C ASP A 201 6.51 -1.04 -9.28
N PRO A 202 5.60 -0.22 -8.71
CA PRO A 202 4.18 -0.45 -8.88
C PRO A 202 3.74 -0.23 -10.33
N ASP A 203 3.00 -1.19 -10.86
CA ASP A 203 2.35 -1.07 -12.17
C ASP A 203 1.11 -0.19 -12.10
N LEU A 204 0.36 -0.29 -11.00
CA LEU A 204 -0.91 0.39 -10.78
C LEU A 204 -0.96 0.99 -9.38
N LEU A 205 -1.27 2.28 -9.30
CA LEU A 205 -1.60 2.96 -8.05
C LEU A 205 -3.09 3.28 -8.00
N ILE A 206 -3.74 2.84 -6.92
CA ILE A 206 -5.15 3.11 -6.65
C ILE A 206 -5.26 4.11 -5.52
N ARG A 207 -6.01 5.20 -5.71
CA ARG A 207 -6.39 6.10 -4.64
C ARG A 207 -7.88 6.18 -4.49
N THR A 208 -8.37 5.95 -3.27
CA THR A 208 -9.79 6.09 -2.89
C THR A 208 -10.09 7.53 -2.48
N SER A 209 -11.40 7.83 -2.25
CA SER A 209 -11.91 9.10 -1.73
C SER A 209 -12.04 10.27 -2.72
N GLY A 210 -11.90 10.03 -4.04
CA GLY A 210 -12.06 11.07 -5.07
C GLY A 210 -10.93 12.10 -5.18
N GLU A 211 -9.87 11.94 -4.40
CA GLU A 211 -8.71 12.85 -4.46
C GLU A 211 -7.80 12.50 -5.63
N LEU A 212 -7.36 13.52 -6.40
CA LEU A 212 -6.60 13.34 -7.65
C LEU A 212 -5.11 13.68 -7.49
N ARG A 213 -4.49 13.34 -6.36
CA ARG A 213 -3.07 13.57 -6.08
C ARG A 213 -2.43 12.37 -5.39
N LEU A 214 -1.12 12.23 -5.49
CA LEU A 214 -0.36 11.14 -4.84
C LEU A 214 0.00 11.41 -3.37
N SER A 215 -0.03 12.66 -2.94
CA SER A 215 0.29 13.10 -1.57
C SER A 215 1.62 12.55 -1.02
N GLY A 216 2.56 12.20 -1.89
CA GLY A 216 3.86 11.66 -1.48
C GLY A 216 3.95 10.14 -1.43
N PHE A 217 2.94 9.39 -1.89
CA PHE A 217 2.99 7.94 -1.92
C PHE A 217 3.86 7.43 -3.07
N MET A 218 4.88 6.61 -2.76
CA MET A 218 5.78 5.95 -3.70
C MET A 218 6.30 6.88 -4.81
N LEU A 219 6.79 8.09 -4.43
CA LEU A 219 7.15 9.14 -5.41
C LEU A 219 8.20 8.68 -6.41
N TRP A 220 9.22 7.98 -5.95
CA TRP A 220 10.29 7.47 -6.81
C TRP A 220 9.79 6.34 -7.70
N GLN A 221 9.17 5.37 -7.07
CA GLN A 221 8.77 4.12 -7.71
C GLN A 221 7.60 4.28 -8.69
N SER A 222 6.80 5.35 -8.55
CA SER A 222 5.59 5.56 -9.36
C SER A 222 5.80 6.28 -10.68
N ALA A 223 7.06 6.53 -11.07
CA ALA A 223 7.39 7.29 -12.27
C ALA A 223 6.73 6.73 -13.56
N ASN A 224 6.58 5.41 -13.64
CA ASN A 224 5.98 4.72 -14.79
C ASN A 224 4.68 3.99 -14.45
N SER A 225 4.08 4.27 -13.28
CA SER A 225 2.84 3.63 -12.84
C SER A 225 1.62 4.18 -13.56
N GLU A 226 0.62 3.32 -13.75
CA GLU A 226 -0.73 3.76 -14.11
C GLU A 226 -1.51 4.16 -12.85
N TYR A 227 -2.37 5.16 -12.97
CA TYR A 227 -3.15 5.68 -11.84
C TYR A 227 -4.64 5.40 -12.03
N TYR A 228 -5.29 4.94 -10.96
CA TYR A 228 -6.73 4.79 -10.88
C TYR A 228 -7.29 5.52 -9.67
N PHE A 229 -8.05 6.56 -9.90
CA PHE A 229 -8.74 7.34 -8.85
C PHE A 229 -10.17 6.84 -8.72
N CYS A 230 -10.59 6.55 -7.48
CA CYS A 230 -11.91 6.03 -7.15
C CYS A 230 -12.61 6.96 -6.17
N ASP A 231 -13.86 7.31 -6.44
CA ASP A 231 -14.66 8.20 -5.59
C ASP A 231 -15.08 7.55 -4.26
N ALA A 232 -15.12 6.22 -4.20
CA ALA A 232 -15.48 5.49 -2.99
C ALA A 232 -14.50 5.81 -1.85
N TYR A 233 -15.01 6.02 -0.64
CA TYR A 233 -14.21 6.05 0.57
C TYR A 233 -13.66 4.65 0.88
N TRP A 234 -12.50 4.56 1.54
CA TRP A 234 -11.82 3.29 1.77
C TRP A 234 -12.71 2.20 2.40
N PRO A 235 -13.49 2.43 3.47
CA PRO A 235 -14.37 1.40 4.04
C PRO A 235 -15.47 0.91 3.08
N GLU A 236 -15.84 1.71 2.07
CA GLU A 236 -16.84 1.36 1.04
C GLU A 236 -16.23 0.82 -0.25
N PHE A 237 -14.93 0.78 -0.38
CA PHE A 237 -14.23 0.23 -1.54
C PHE A 237 -14.56 -1.27 -1.67
N ARG A 238 -15.06 -1.70 -2.83
CA ARG A 238 -15.58 -3.04 -3.06
C ARG A 238 -14.70 -3.80 -4.03
N ARG A 239 -14.88 -5.13 -4.05
CA ARG A 239 -14.25 -5.98 -5.06
C ARG A 239 -14.54 -5.51 -6.49
N THR A 240 -15.75 -5.04 -6.75
CA THR A 240 -16.11 -4.45 -8.07
C THR A 240 -15.27 -3.23 -8.42
N ASP A 241 -14.91 -2.39 -7.45
CA ASP A 241 -14.08 -1.20 -7.67
C ASP A 241 -12.64 -1.59 -7.95
N PHE A 242 -12.12 -2.59 -7.21
CA PHE A 242 -10.82 -3.20 -7.50
C PHE A 242 -10.77 -3.82 -8.91
N LEU A 243 -11.76 -4.63 -9.28
CA LEU A 243 -11.83 -5.23 -10.62
C LEU A 243 -11.96 -4.19 -11.74
N ARG A 244 -12.61 -3.05 -11.48
CA ARG A 244 -12.64 -1.91 -12.41
C ARG A 244 -11.27 -1.28 -12.58
N ALA A 245 -10.50 -1.14 -11.48
CA ALA A 245 -9.13 -0.64 -11.53
C ALA A 245 -8.25 -1.57 -12.37
N LEU A 246 -8.31 -2.88 -12.14
CA LEU A 246 -7.60 -3.88 -12.94
C LEU A 246 -8.00 -3.82 -14.43
N ARG A 247 -9.30 -3.68 -14.72
CA ARG A 247 -9.79 -3.55 -16.11
C ARG A 247 -9.31 -2.25 -16.76
N SER A 248 -9.28 -1.14 -16.01
CA SER A 248 -8.74 0.12 -16.51
C SER A 248 -7.27 -0.02 -16.90
N TYR A 249 -6.47 -0.65 -16.04
CA TYR A 249 -5.08 -0.98 -16.32
C TYR A 249 -4.93 -1.87 -17.57
N ALA A 250 -5.65 -2.99 -17.63
CA ALA A 250 -5.59 -3.95 -18.72
C ALA A 250 -6.00 -3.37 -20.09
N ASN A 251 -6.78 -2.27 -20.10
CA ASN A 251 -7.22 -1.59 -21.32
C ASN A 251 -6.23 -0.51 -21.81
N ARG A 252 -5.26 -0.10 -20.99
CA ARG A 252 -4.29 0.92 -21.35
C ARG A 252 -3.16 0.30 -22.17
N GLN A 253 -2.75 0.99 -23.23
CA GLN A 253 -1.52 0.66 -23.94
C GLN A 253 -0.36 1.31 -23.18
N ARG A 254 0.48 0.51 -22.53
CA ARG A 254 1.71 1.01 -21.89
C ARG A 254 2.72 1.37 -22.99
N ARG A 255 2.89 2.66 -23.24
CA ARG A 255 3.92 3.20 -24.14
C ARG A 255 5.06 3.70 -23.27
N PHE A 256 6.15 2.96 -23.20
CA PHE A 256 7.38 3.35 -22.51
C PHE A 256 8.24 4.24 -23.41
N GLY A 257 7.71 5.40 -23.86
CA GLY A 257 8.52 6.41 -24.57
C GLY A 257 9.20 5.95 -25.88
N THR A 258 8.66 4.92 -26.55
CA THR A 258 9.10 4.48 -27.90
C THR A 258 8.24 5.10 -28.97
#